data_81d53283d987b96c6f95fc36a70b7f5f
#
_entry.id   81d53283d987b96c6f95fc36a70b7f5f
#
_cell.length_a   1.000
_cell.length_b   1.000
_cell.length_c   1.000
_cell.angle_alpha   90.00
_cell.angle_beta   90.00
_cell.angle_gamma   90.00
#
_symmetry.space_group_name_H-M   'P 1'
#
loop_
_entity.id
_entity.type
_entity.pdbx_description
1 polymer ?
#
loop_
_entity_poly.entity_id
_entity_poly.type
_entity_poly.pdbx_seq_one_letter_code
_entity_poly.pdbx_strand_id
1 'polypeptide(L)'
;MEPVPGEKAFLEASENMEWYDIETDTEVYQQGIYLANAIEEDSSPEAMVNAVHKVTKEYIKRNKFVTLFGGEHSISIGTIRAFNECFDNLTVLHIDAHADIRKSYNGSKFNHACAVHEASQTTNLIQVGIRSMDAIEKTFIDEENCPLLMFL
;
A
#
# COMPACT_ATOMS: atom_id res chain seq x y z
N MET A 1 14.86 -24.37 9.65
CA MET A 1 15.22 -23.10 8.99
C MET A 1 14.06 -22.16 9.27
N GLU A 2 14.27 -21.09 9.99
CA GLU A 2 13.23 -20.08 10.19
C GLU A 2 12.89 -19.42 8.85
N PRO A 3 11.61 -19.14 8.57
CA PRO A 3 11.24 -18.46 7.34
C PRO A 3 11.86 -17.06 7.30
N VAL A 4 12.50 -16.73 6.19
CA VAL A 4 13.02 -15.37 5.97
C VAL A 4 11.83 -14.44 5.75
N PRO A 5 11.75 -13.27 6.42
CA PRO A 5 10.71 -12.27 6.14
C PRO A 5 10.63 -11.94 4.66
N GLY A 6 9.41 -11.76 4.13
CA GLY A 6 9.17 -11.63 2.69
C GLY A 6 9.94 -10.46 2.06
N GLU A 7 10.02 -9.33 2.74
CA GLU A 7 10.80 -8.16 2.33
C GLU A 7 12.30 -8.44 2.25
N LYS A 8 12.85 -9.21 3.19
CA LYS A 8 14.26 -9.61 3.16
C LYS A 8 14.54 -10.57 2.01
N ALA A 9 13.66 -11.58 1.81
CA ALA A 9 13.77 -12.51 0.69
C ALA A 9 13.70 -11.77 -0.67
N PHE A 10 12.83 -10.75 -0.78
CA PHE A 10 12.74 -9.91 -1.96
C PHE A 10 14.04 -9.16 -2.23
N LEU A 11 14.64 -8.54 -1.22
CA LEU A 11 15.89 -7.80 -1.36
C LEU A 11 17.06 -8.73 -1.74
N GLU A 12 17.16 -9.91 -1.11
CA GLU A 12 18.17 -10.92 -1.45
C GLU A 12 18.00 -11.41 -2.91
N ALA A 13 16.75 -11.62 -3.36
CA ALA A 13 16.49 -12.03 -4.74
C ALA A 13 16.81 -10.92 -5.75
N SER A 14 16.62 -9.65 -5.38
CA SER A 14 16.88 -8.50 -6.26
C SER A 14 18.35 -8.34 -6.64
N GLU A 15 19.28 -8.89 -5.87
CA GLU A 15 20.71 -8.91 -6.20
C GLU A 15 21.04 -9.67 -7.51
N ASN A 16 20.11 -10.54 -7.95
CA ASN A 16 20.26 -11.35 -9.15
C ASN A 16 19.50 -10.79 -10.35
N MET A 17 18.93 -9.59 -10.25
CA MET A 17 18.20 -8.98 -11.36
C MET A 17 19.15 -8.29 -12.35
N GLU A 18 18.78 -8.35 -13.63
CA GLU A 18 19.45 -7.56 -14.66
C GLU A 18 19.22 -6.07 -14.43
N TRP A 19 20.24 -5.28 -14.65
CA TRP A 19 20.19 -3.83 -14.38
C TRP A 19 19.70 -3.00 -15.55
N TYR A 20 19.78 -3.57 -16.76
CA TYR A 20 19.42 -2.91 -18.00
C TYR A 20 17.94 -3.13 -18.32
N ASP A 21 17.21 -2.04 -18.50
CA ASP A 21 15.82 -2.03 -18.94
C ASP A 21 15.77 -1.85 -20.46
N ILE A 22 15.31 -2.89 -21.16
CA ILE A 22 15.21 -2.92 -22.64
C ILE A 22 14.13 -1.95 -23.17
N GLU A 23 13.09 -1.66 -22.41
CA GLU A 23 12.02 -0.79 -22.85
C GLU A 23 12.45 0.68 -22.86
N THR A 24 13.19 1.10 -21.85
CA THR A 24 13.68 2.47 -21.73
C THR A 24 15.11 2.69 -22.25
N ASP A 25 15.80 1.61 -22.65
CA ASP A 25 17.21 1.64 -23.11
C ASP A 25 18.14 2.27 -22.06
N THR A 26 17.93 1.96 -20.78
CA THR A 26 18.64 2.56 -19.66
C THR A 26 18.98 1.58 -18.54
N GLU A 27 19.91 1.96 -17.69
CA GLU A 27 20.14 1.34 -16.38
C GLU A 27 19.48 2.23 -15.32
N VAL A 28 18.23 1.93 -14.97
CA VAL A 28 17.36 2.79 -14.14
C VAL A 28 17.97 3.12 -12.77
N TYR A 29 18.73 2.21 -12.17
CA TYR A 29 19.39 2.43 -10.88
C TYR A 29 20.33 3.64 -10.86
N GLN A 30 20.87 4.06 -12.03
CA GLN A 30 21.74 5.25 -12.15
C GLN A 30 21.00 6.55 -11.83
N GLN A 31 19.67 6.56 -11.82
CA GLN A 31 18.88 7.70 -11.36
C GLN A 31 18.89 7.86 -9.83
N GLY A 32 19.42 6.85 -9.11
CA GLY A 32 19.55 6.81 -7.67
C GLY A 32 18.37 6.13 -6.99
N ILE A 33 18.63 4.95 -6.42
CA ILE A 33 17.69 4.20 -5.56
C ILE A 33 18.27 4.22 -4.16
N TYR A 34 17.48 4.70 -3.19
CA TYR A 34 17.87 4.70 -1.79
C TYR A 34 17.02 3.69 -1.02
N LEU A 35 17.66 2.68 -0.46
CA LEU A 35 17.02 1.74 0.45
C LEU A 35 17.03 2.33 1.86
N ALA A 36 15.88 2.70 2.36
CA ALA A 36 15.70 3.17 3.72
C ALA A 36 15.80 2.02 4.73
N ASN A 37 16.10 2.35 5.98
CA ASN A 37 16.03 1.37 7.05
C ASN A 37 14.60 0.83 7.20
N ALA A 38 14.48 -0.45 7.54
CA ALA A 38 13.18 -1.06 7.83
C ALA A 38 12.47 -0.29 8.97
N ILE A 39 11.16 -0.19 8.86
CA ILE A 39 10.33 0.35 9.94
C ILE A 39 10.01 -0.83 10.86
N GLU A 40 10.57 -0.81 12.07
CA GLU A 40 10.35 -1.82 13.08
C GLU A 40 9.42 -1.26 14.15
N GLU A 41 8.20 -1.78 14.22
CA GLU A 41 7.19 -1.39 15.20
C GLU A 41 6.29 -2.61 15.49
N ASP A 42 6.34 -3.13 16.70
CA ASP A 42 5.65 -4.36 17.10
C ASP A 42 4.64 -4.17 18.25
N SER A 43 4.48 -2.94 18.73
CA SER A 43 3.61 -2.66 19.88
C SER A 43 2.13 -2.78 19.52
N SER A 44 1.73 -2.38 18.31
CA SER A 44 0.37 -2.56 17.80
C SER A 44 0.28 -2.29 16.29
N PRO A 45 -0.75 -2.82 15.58
CA PRO A 45 -1.02 -2.47 14.18
C PRO A 45 -1.22 -0.96 13.96
N GLU A 46 -1.84 -0.26 14.91
CA GLU A 46 -2.00 1.19 14.85
C GLU A 46 -0.65 1.93 14.94
N ALA A 47 0.23 1.48 15.81
CA ALA A 47 1.57 2.06 15.95
C ALA A 47 2.38 1.86 14.67
N MET A 48 2.32 0.68 14.04
CA MET A 48 2.96 0.41 12.77
C MET A 48 2.43 1.33 11.66
N VAL A 49 1.10 1.47 11.52
CA VAL A 49 0.49 2.39 10.55
C VAL A 49 0.96 3.84 10.77
N ASN A 50 1.05 4.29 12.02
CA ASN A 50 1.52 5.62 12.36
C ASN A 50 3.02 5.82 12.08
N ALA A 51 3.84 4.79 12.30
CA ALA A 51 5.27 4.81 11.97
C ALA A 51 5.47 4.90 10.44
N VAL A 52 4.75 4.09 9.67
CA VAL A 52 4.77 4.14 8.21
C VAL A 52 4.32 5.51 7.70
N HIS A 53 3.22 6.05 8.22
CA HIS A 53 2.73 7.38 7.87
C HIS A 53 3.82 8.45 8.07
N LYS A 54 4.45 8.47 9.24
CA LYS A 54 5.50 9.44 9.58
C LYS A 54 6.67 9.38 8.61
N VAL A 55 7.22 8.18 8.38
CA VAL A 55 8.40 7.99 7.51
C VAL A 55 8.06 8.33 6.06
N THR A 56 6.92 7.86 5.56
CA THR A 56 6.47 8.18 4.20
C THR A 56 6.35 9.68 3.99
N LYS A 57 5.69 10.38 4.93
CA LYS A 57 5.51 11.83 4.87
C LYS A 57 6.83 12.61 4.86
N GLU A 58 7.83 12.14 5.60
CA GLU A 58 9.17 12.75 5.59
C GLU A 58 9.84 12.67 4.20
N TYR A 59 9.73 11.53 3.51
CA TYR A 59 10.28 11.37 2.15
C TYR A 59 9.50 12.17 1.11
N ILE A 60 8.16 12.23 1.20
CA ILE A 60 7.34 13.07 0.32
C ILE A 60 7.76 14.54 0.44
N LYS A 61 7.92 15.07 1.66
CA LYS A 61 8.37 16.45 1.90
C LYS A 61 9.77 16.75 1.33
N ARG A 62 10.57 15.72 1.15
CA ARG A 62 11.89 15.80 0.50
C ARG A 62 11.83 15.58 -1.01
N ASN A 63 10.63 15.61 -1.61
CA ASN A 63 10.37 15.37 -3.03
C ASN A 63 10.92 14.02 -3.52
N LYS A 64 10.75 12.95 -2.72
CA LYS A 64 11.15 11.60 -3.10
C LYS A 64 9.96 10.83 -3.64
N PHE A 65 10.21 10.05 -4.69
CA PHE A 65 9.31 8.97 -5.08
C PHE A 65 9.45 7.86 -4.03
N VAL A 66 8.35 7.45 -3.44
CA VAL A 66 8.34 6.49 -2.33
C VAL A 66 7.75 5.17 -2.78
N THR A 67 8.49 4.09 -2.58
CA THR A 67 8.01 2.72 -2.72
C THR A 67 8.06 2.06 -1.35
N LEU A 68 6.97 1.39 -0.96
CA LEU A 68 6.86 0.65 0.29
C LEU A 68 6.77 -0.85 -0.02
N PHE A 69 7.65 -1.63 0.60
CA PHE A 69 7.56 -3.09 0.63
C PHE A 69 7.18 -3.55 2.02
N GLY A 70 6.27 -4.50 2.10
CA GLY A 70 5.85 -5.05 3.38
C GLY A 70 5.05 -6.33 3.20
N GLY A 71 4.81 -7.04 4.31
CA GLY A 71 4.11 -8.32 4.31
C GLY A 71 2.62 -8.22 4.62
N GLU A 72 2.19 -7.21 5.36
CA GLU A 72 0.81 -7.04 5.81
C GLU A 72 0.17 -5.78 5.18
N HIS A 73 -1.04 -5.92 4.63
CA HIS A 73 -1.67 -4.89 3.80
C HIS A 73 -2.07 -3.62 4.57
N SER A 74 -2.27 -3.70 5.89
CA SER A 74 -2.64 -2.53 6.71
C SER A 74 -1.61 -1.40 6.70
N ILE A 75 -0.36 -1.67 6.36
CA ILE A 75 0.67 -0.63 6.21
C ILE A 75 0.33 0.38 5.13
N SER A 76 -0.46 0.00 4.12
CA SER A 76 -0.95 0.89 3.07
C SER A 76 -1.78 2.05 3.62
N ILE A 77 -2.49 1.86 4.75
CA ILE A 77 -3.24 2.93 5.42
C ILE A 77 -2.33 4.11 5.75
N GLY A 78 -1.17 3.83 6.35
CA GLY A 78 -0.20 4.87 6.72
C GLY A 78 0.38 5.61 5.51
N THR A 79 0.69 4.86 4.47
CA THR A 79 1.21 5.41 3.21
C THR A 79 0.18 6.32 2.55
N ILE A 80 -1.06 5.84 2.36
CA ILE A 80 -2.13 6.61 1.71
C ILE A 80 -2.44 7.89 2.49
N ARG A 81 -2.50 7.83 3.83
CA ARG A 81 -2.64 9.03 4.68
C ARG A 81 -1.56 10.06 4.40
N ALA A 82 -0.30 9.63 4.36
CA ALA A 82 0.82 10.53 4.13
C ALA A 82 0.72 11.25 2.78
N PHE A 83 0.33 10.53 1.72
CA PHE A 83 0.09 11.12 0.41
C PHE A 83 -1.12 12.05 0.42
N ASN A 84 -2.24 11.64 1.01
CA ASN A 84 -3.46 12.44 1.06
C ASN A 84 -3.30 13.76 1.83
N GLU A 85 -2.41 13.79 2.82
CA GLU A 85 -2.05 15.01 3.56
C GLU A 85 -1.11 15.95 2.78
N CYS A 86 -0.45 15.44 1.74
CA CYS A 86 0.55 16.20 0.98
C CYS A 86 0.08 16.62 -0.42
N PHE A 87 -0.98 15.99 -0.94
CA PHE A 87 -1.46 16.22 -2.30
C PHE A 87 -2.97 16.39 -2.32
N ASP A 88 -3.44 17.45 -2.97
CA ASP A 88 -4.86 17.64 -3.22
C ASP A 88 -5.37 16.69 -4.31
N ASN A 89 -6.62 16.22 -4.16
CA ASN A 89 -7.30 15.36 -5.14
C ASN A 89 -6.56 14.05 -5.43
N LEU A 90 -6.00 13.41 -4.39
CA LEU A 90 -5.31 12.13 -4.52
C LEU A 90 -6.22 11.07 -5.16
N THR A 91 -5.67 10.37 -6.14
CA THR A 91 -6.29 9.15 -6.69
C THR A 91 -5.48 7.94 -6.23
N VAL A 92 -6.15 6.98 -5.63
CA VAL A 92 -5.58 5.69 -5.21
C VAL A 92 -6.03 4.62 -6.19
N LEU A 93 -5.09 3.98 -6.86
CA LEU A 93 -5.33 2.80 -7.68
C LEU A 93 -5.02 1.55 -6.86
N HIS A 94 -6.05 0.80 -6.48
CA HIS A 94 -5.95 -0.45 -5.72
C HIS A 94 -6.09 -1.64 -6.67
N ILE A 95 -4.99 -2.36 -6.89
CA ILE A 95 -4.94 -3.55 -7.76
C ILE A 95 -4.85 -4.77 -6.86
N ASP A 96 -5.96 -5.45 -6.64
CA ASP A 96 -6.06 -6.56 -5.70
C ASP A 96 -7.18 -7.54 -6.10
N ALA A 97 -7.14 -8.74 -5.52
CA ALA A 97 -8.21 -9.73 -5.59
C ALA A 97 -9.36 -9.43 -4.61
N HIS A 98 -9.07 -8.75 -3.50
CA HIS A 98 -9.99 -8.46 -2.40
C HIS A 98 -10.37 -6.99 -2.36
N ALA A 99 -11.57 -6.71 -1.86
CA ALA A 99 -12.04 -5.32 -1.74
C ALA A 99 -11.34 -4.55 -0.62
N ASP A 100 -11.03 -5.20 0.52
CA ASP A 100 -10.32 -4.66 1.70
C ASP A 100 -10.86 -3.31 2.19
N ILE A 101 -12.19 -3.16 2.11
CA ILE A 101 -12.90 -1.89 2.36
C ILE A 101 -13.75 -1.95 3.64
N ARG A 102 -13.53 -2.94 4.50
CA ARG A 102 -14.27 -3.07 5.76
C ARG A 102 -13.93 -1.93 6.71
N LYS A 103 -14.95 -1.42 7.41
CA LYS A 103 -14.76 -0.41 8.46
C LYS A 103 -13.93 -0.93 9.63
N SER A 104 -14.07 -2.21 9.95
CA SER A 104 -13.28 -2.91 10.96
C SER A 104 -13.32 -4.43 10.71
N TYR A 105 -12.29 -5.12 11.15
CA TYR A 105 -12.19 -6.58 11.09
C TYR A 105 -11.52 -7.09 12.37
N ASN A 106 -12.10 -8.10 13.03
CA ASN A 106 -11.63 -8.63 14.32
C ASN A 106 -11.41 -7.54 15.40
N GLY A 107 -12.26 -6.51 15.42
CA GLY A 107 -12.20 -5.43 16.39
C GLY A 107 -11.16 -4.35 16.09
N SER A 108 -10.44 -4.42 14.98
CA SER A 108 -9.45 -3.43 14.55
C SER A 108 -9.81 -2.82 13.20
N LYS A 109 -9.57 -1.53 13.04
CA LYS A 109 -9.58 -0.83 11.75
C LYS A 109 -8.20 -0.82 11.07
N PHE A 110 -7.17 -1.22 11.80
CA PHE A 110 -5.79 -1.35 11.31
C PHE A 110 -5.53 -2.83 10.97
N ASN A 111 -6.15 -3.29 9.89
CA ASN A 111 -6.14 -4.69 9.47
C ASN A 111 -6.11 -4.75 7.93
N HIS A 112 -5.59 -5.83 7.37
CA HIS A 112 -5.56 -6.02 5.90
C HIS A 112 -6.92 -5.82 5.25
N ALA A 113 -7.99 -6.39 5.82
CA ALA A 113 -9.36 -6.26 5.28
C ALA A 113 -9.95 -4.83 5.37
N CYS A 114 -9.21 -3.88 5.94
CA CYS A 114 -9.58 -2.47 6.09
C CYS A 114 -8.62 -1.52 5.35
N ALA A 115 -7.68 -2.06 4.59
CA ALA A 115 -6.52 -1.35 4.05
C ALA A 115 -6.89 -0.10 3.25
N VAL A 116 -8.01 -0.12 2.52
CA VAL A 116 -8.46 0.99 1.67
C VAL A 116 -9.79 1.63 2.12
N HIS A 117 -10.33 1.25 3.30
CA HIS A 117 -11.58 1.83 3.79
C HIS A 117 -11.49 3.35 3.99
N GLU A 118 -10.42 3.83 4.64
CA GLU A 118 -10.24 5.27 4.83
C GLU A 118 -9.99 6.00 3.51
N ALA A 119 -9.23 5.38 2.61
CA ALA A 119 -8.98 5.91 1.28
C ALA A 119 -10.28 6.12 0.48
N SER A 120 -11.25 5.19 0.60
CA SER A 120 -12.55 5.31 -0.09
C SER A 120 -13.36 6.53 0.33
N GLN A 121 -13.14 7.04 1.54
CA GLN A 121 -13.86 8.18 2.10
C GLN A 121 -13.11 9.51 1.92
N THR A 122 -11.81 9.48 1.65
CA THR A 122 -10.95 10.67 1.68
C THR A 122 -10.19 10.91 0.38
N THR A 123 -10.24 9.99 -0.56
CA THR A 123 -9.53 10.06 -1.84
C THR A 123 -10.41 9.60 -3.00
N ASN A 124 -9.92 9.70 -4.22
CA ASN A 124 -10.54 9.06 -5.39
C ASN A 124 -10.03 7.61 -5.46
N LEU A 125 -10.75 6.66 -4.84
CA LEU A 125 -10.37 5.25 -4.86
C LEU A 125 -10.88 4.56 -6.13
N ILE A 126 -9.98 3.91 -6.88
CA ILE A 126 -10.31 3.04 -8.02
C ILE A 126 -9.79 1.64 -7.71
N GLN A 127 -10.67 0.66 -7.71
CA GLN A 127 -10.33 -0.75 -7.44
C GLN A 127 -10.37 -1.58 -8.72
N VAL A 128 -9.32 -2.36 -8.97
CA VAL A 128 -9.15 -3.17 -10.19
C VAL A 128 -8.83 -4.62 -9.82
N GLY A 129 -9.51 -5.56 -10.47
CA GLY A 129 -9.25 -7.00 -10.31
C GLY A 129 -9.97 -7.64 -9.12
N ILE A 130 -10.86 -6.90 -8.46
CA ILE A 130 -11.59 -7.40 -7.29
C ILE A 130 -12.54 -8.54 -7.71
N ARG A 131 -12.39 -9.68 -7.03
CA ARG A 131 -13.20 -10.89 -7.27
C ARG A 131 -13.57 -11.63 -5.99
N SER A 132 -13.22 -11.07 -4.83
CA SER A 132 -13.58 -11.59 -3.51
C SER A 132 -13.89 -10.46 -2.56
N MET A 133 -15.06 -10.47 -1.96
CA MET A 133 -15.51 -9.52 -0.96
C MET A 133 -16.63 -10.11 -0.09
N ASP A 134 -16.87 -9.53 1.05
CA ASP A 134 -18.02 -9.84 1.90
C ASP A 134 -19.27 -9.04 1.46
N ALA A 135 -20.45 -9.53 1.78
CA ALA A 135 -21.71 -8.83 1.47
C ALA A 135 -21.78 -7.41 2.08
N ILE A 136 -21.16 -7.20 3.24
CA ILE A 136 -21.10 -5.88 3.87
C ILE A 136 -20.23 -4.90 3.07
N GLU A 137 -19.16 -5.39 2.45
CA GLU A 137 -18.29 -4.58 1.58
C GLU A 137 -19.03 -4.22 0.29
N LYS A 138 -19.77 -5.16 -0.27
CA LYS A 138 -20.59 -4.91 -1.47
C LYS A 138 -21.64 -3.83 -1.20
N THR A 139 -22.34 -3.92 -0.06
CA THR A 139 -23.33 -2.91 0.35
C THR A 139 -22.68 -1.53 0.48
N PHE A 140 -21.51 -1.45 1.13
CA PHE A 140 -20.78 -0.21 1.29
C PHE A 140 -20.35 0.39 -0.07
N ILE A 141 -19.85 -0.42 -0.99
CA ILE A 141 -19.47 0.01 -2.33
C ILE A 141 -20.64 0.60 -3.10
N ASP A 142 -21.81 -0.04 -3.01
CA ASP A 142 -23.04 0.40 -3.69
C ASP A 142 -23.58 1.71 -3.09
N GLU A 143 -23.54 1.86 -1.77
CA GLU A 143 -24.00 3.07 -1.07
C GLU A 143 -23.11 4.27 -1.32
N GLU A 144 -21.78 4.08 -1.32
CA GLU A 144 -20.79 5.16 -1.49
C GLU A 144 -20.41 5.41 -2.96
N ASN A 145 -20.96 4.65 -3.91
CA ASN A 145 -20.63 4.71 -5.34
C ASN A 145 -19.12 4.61 -5.63
N CYS A 146 -18.42 3.76 -4.88
CA CYS A 146 -16.98 3.55 -5.08
C CYS A 146 -16.73 2.93 -6.46
N PRO A 147 -15.88 3.52 -7.31
CA PRO A 147 -15.54 2.95 -8.61
C PRO A 147 -14.89 1.58 -8.47
N LEU A 148 -15.53 0.55 -8.99
CA LEU A 148 -15.08 -0.84 -8.93
C LEU A 148 -14.98 -1.41 -10.35
N LEU A 149 -13.77 -1.75 -10.77
CA LEU A 149 -13.53 -2.47 -12.02
C LEU A 149 -13.28 -3.95 -11.70
N MET A 150 -14.31 -4.76 -11.88
CA MET A 150 -14.19 -6.21 -11.78
C MET A 150 -13.81 -6.78 -13.14
N PHE A 151 -12.70 -7.52 -13.19
CA PHE A 151 -12.38 -8.38 -14.33
C PHE A 151 -12.80 -9.81 -13.94
N LEU A 152 -13.71 -10.37 -14.73
CA LEU A 152 -14.11 -11.77 -14.63
C LEU A 152 -13.07 -12.65 -15.32
#